data_530afa6f0e5bd49ff32b08270ce3a57a
#
_entry.id   530afa6f0e5bd49ff32b08270ce3a57a
#
_cell.length_a   1.000
_cell.length_b   1.000
_cell.length_c   1.000
_cell.angle_alpha   90.00
_cell.angle_beta   90.00
_cell.angle_gamma   90.00
#
_symmetry.space_group_name_H-M   'P 1'
#
loop_
_entity.id
_entity.type
_entity.pdbx_description
1 polymer ?
#
loop_
_entity_poly.entity_id
_entity_poly.type
_entity_poly.pdbx_seq_one_letter_code
_entity_poly.pdbx_strand_id
1 'polypeptide(L)'
;MKRILLLALSVLLTLRVASAQEKILECSDKKAPQWIGTAESGFIVVSAEEPTLDAAQKRCLNDIRQSIVETVCVNIRSEESLAERQTQYAGASEIYRRYESQLKTVAGRLPFITGISISDAEIYWEKRYVKREKRSYYICHVRYPFPAARRNALIAEFLRQDRAQYDKLLALEERFDTLTRVEEIDRAITELEPLIAYFFDDLRREEAQALQRNYRKLYGMLSTVVCGDGLGEHTFCFMLNDRRVTTSCRPAVRSPWATGIVVAPTDEGLYRVTYDYEMCPDDAENGIELIYRFGGRTLRHSFTFDVRQEKISVIPCGTLELDLTPHSNAADSCATVTGWLDLRSKYEAPFEVTALNFTAEGIGERICAEPMARFEGKSTHRLGFRFDRPCPLSARRAALAQGVVTLRNVRTGESFDVRFALPYKIRIQ
;
A
#
# COMPACT_ATOMS: atom_id res chain seq x y z
N MET A 1 66.10 -51.14 33.71
CA MET A 1 66.62 -49.93 33.05
C MET A 1 67.06 -50.15 31.59
N LYS A 2 67.79 -51.19 31.22
CA LYS A 2 68.30 -51.42 29.80
C LYS A 2 67.11 -51.59 28.78
N ARG A 3 65.97 -52.20 29.14
CA ARG A 3 64.80 -52.37 28.21
C ARG A 3 64.01 -51.06 27.91
N ILE A 4 63.97 -50.10 28.87
CA ILE A 4 63.31 -48.80 28.70
C ILE A 4 64.18 -47.89 27.79
N LEU A 5 65.49 -48.00 27.89
CA LEU A 5 66.42 -47.24 27.06
C LEU A 5 66.38 -47.66 25.59
N LEU A 6 66.18 -48.95 25.31
CA LEU A 6 66.03 -49.48 23.97
C LEU A 6 64.72 -49.10 23.29
N LEU A 7 63.61 -48.98 24.06
CA LEU A 7 62.34 -48.53 23.56
C LEU A 7 62.34 -47.02 23.26
N ALA A 8 63.00 -46.20 24.11
CA ALA A 8 63.17 -44.76 23.86
C ALA A 8 64.04 -44.51 22.62
N LEU A 9 65.10 -45.29 22.41
CA LEU A 9 65.98 -45.16 21.25
C LEU A 9 65.27 -45.59 19.95
N SER A 10 64.38 -46.57 19.98
CA SER A 10 63.59 -47.00 18.79
C SER A 10 62.52 -45.99 18.39
N VAL A 11 61.89 -45.30 19.37
CA VAL A 11 60.95 -44.23 19.11
C VAL A 11 61.60 -42.97 18.58
N LEU A 12 62.83 -42.64 19.04
CA LEU A 12 63.61 -41.53 18.49
C LEU A 12 64.11 -41.80 17.06
N LEU A 13 64.41 -43.05 16.71
CA LEU A 13 64.79 -43.44 15.34
C LEU A 13 63.62 -43.38 14.37
N THR A 14 62.41 -43.77 14.78
CA THR A 14 61.20 -43.72 13.92
C THR A 14 60.78 -42.30 13.64
N LEU A 15 60.98 -41.34 14.55
CA LEU A 15 60.65 -39.91 14.32
C LEU A 15 61.61 -39.24 13.31
N ARG A 16 62.81 -39.73 13.15
CA ARG A 16 63.77 -39.21 12.12
C ARG A 16 63.56 -39.79 10.70
N VAL A 17 62.87 -40.89 10.56
CA VAL A 17 62.72 -41.53 9.24
C VAL A 17 61.50 -40.90 8.47
N ALA A 18 60.57 -40.24 9.17
CA ALA A 18 59.45 -39.60 8.51
C ALA A 18 59.83 -38.31 7.74
N SER A 19 60.95 -37.66 8.05
CA SER A 19 61.38 -36.38 7.45
C SER A 19 62.24 -36.50 6.18
N ALA A 20 62.61 -37.72 5.77
CA ALA A 20 63.60 -37.93 4.71
C ALA A 20 63.06 -38.25 3.30
N GLN A 21 61.75 -38.07 3.04
CA GLN A 21 61.12 -38.47 1.76
C GLN A 21 60.71 -37.33 0.85
N GLU A 22 60.83 -36.08 1.27
CA GLU A 22 60.46 -34.92 0.47
C GLU A 22 61.72 -34.24 -0.10
N LYS A 23 61.67 -33.90 -1.39
CA LYS A 23 62.74 -33.18 -2.09
C LYS A 23 62.18 -31.88 -2.66
N ILE A 24 62.82 -30.74 -2.32
CA ILE A 24 62.55 -29.47 -2.96
C ILE A 24 63.07 -29.54 -4.40
N LEU A 25 62.16 -29.30 -5.35
CA LEU A 25 62.48 -29.27 -6.78
C LEU A 25 62.80 -27.85 -7.25
N GLU A 26 61.99 -26.89 -6.84
CA GLU A 26 62.03 -25.47 -7.21
C GLU A 26 61.68 -24.61 -6.00
N CYS A 27 62.20 -23.38 -5.93
CA CYS A 27 61.79 -22.38 -4.93
C CYS A 27 61.90 -20.97 -5.51
N SER A 28 61.11 -20.05 -4.97
CA SER A 28 61.11 -18.65 -5.41
C SER A 28 62.37 -17.89 -5.08
N ASP A 29 63.11 -18.29 -4.01
CA ASP A 29 64.38 -17.71 -3.63
C ASP A 29 65.33 -18.78 -3.04
N LYS A 30 66.59 -18.57 -3.12
CA LYS A 30 67.66 -19.52 -2.67
C LYS A 30 67.63 -19.80 -1.17
N LYS A 31 67.12 -18.88 -0.37
CA LYS A 31 67.04 -19.00 1.08
C LYS A 31 65.65 -18.70 1.58
N ALA A 32 65.05 -19.62 2.35
CA ALA A 32 63.79 -19.41 2.98
C ALA A 32 63.80 -18.21 3.90
N PRO A 33 62.83 -17.30 3.82
CA PRO A 33 62.73 -16.14 4.69
C PRO A 33 62.59 -16.51 6.18
N GLN A 34 63.13 -15.69 7.07
CA GLN A 34 63.06 -15.93 8.53
C GLN A 34 61.67 -15.77 9.12
N TRP A 35 60.79 -15.01 8.45
CA TRP A 35 59.43 -14.79 8.91
C TRP A 35 58.50 -16.00 8.76
N ILE A 36 58.93 -17.06 8.05
CA ILE A 36 58.08 -18.27 7.88
C ILE A 36 57.92 -18.97 9.24
N GLY A 37 56.62 -19.16 9.62
CA GLY A 37 56.26 -19.82 10.88
C GLY A 37 56.44 -18.92 12.14
N THR A 38 56.74 -17.63 11.99
CA THR A 38 56.84 -16.70 13.08
C THR A 38 55.64 -15.78 13.15
N ALA A 39 55.11 -15.53 14.35
CA ALA A 39 54.11 -14.48 14.58
C ALA A 39 54.83 -13.13 14.70
N GLU A 40 54.52 -12.20 13.82
CA GLU A 40 55.15 -10.88 13.77
C GLU A 40 54.06 -9.78 13.91
N SER A 41 54.34 -8.82 14.77
CA SER A 41 53.41 -7.69 14.98
C SER A 41 53.28 -6.86 13.70
N GLY A 42 52.03 -6.59 13.29
CA GLY A 42 51.75 -5.81 12.09
C GLY A 42 51.75 -6.60 10.79
N PHE A 43 51.85 -7.91 10.86
CA PHE A 43 51.77 -8.81 9.70
C PHE A 43 50.88 -10.01 9.98
N ILE A 44 50.25 -10.51 8.92
CA ILE A 44 49.58 -11.83 8.89
C ILE A 44 50.45 -12.76 8.06
N VAL A 45 50.88 -13.86 8.69
CA VAL A 45 51.70 -14.89 8.03
C VAL A 45 50.85 -16.16 7.87
N VAL A 46 50.68 -16.58 6.67
CA VAL A 46 49.94 -17.80 6.32
C VAL A 46 50.74 -18.71 5.42
N SER A 47 50.39 -20.00 5.41
CA SER A 47 51.04 -21.00 4.55
C SER A 47 49.99 -21.99 4.03
N ALA A 48 50.02 -22.30 2.76
CA ALA A 48 49.11 -23.25 2.14
C ALA A 48 49.85 -24.26 1.23
N GLU A 49 49.36 -25.48 1.23
CA GLU A 49 49.86 -26.59 0.39
C GLU A 49 48.78 -26.96 -0.62
N GLU A 50 49.15 -26.92 -1.91
CA GLU A 50 48.22 -27.22 -3.00
C GLU A 50 48.95 -27.84 -4.21
N PRO A 51 48.23 -28.56 -5.10
CA PRO A 51 48.88 -29.20 -6.27
C PRO A 51 49.50 -28.21 -7.26
N THR A 52 49.01 -26.96 -7.29
CA THR A 52 49.54 -25.90 -8.18
C THR A 52 49.87 -24.65 -7.38
N LEU A 53 50.82 -23.85 -7.87
CA LEU A 53 51.21 -22.58 -7.23
C LEU A 53 50.05 -21.61 -7.17
N ASP A 54 49.24 -21.48 -8.24
CA ASP A 54 48.07 -20.60 -8.27
C ASP A 54 47.03 -20.99 -7.22
N ALA A 55 46.78 -22.30 -7.03
CA ALA A 55 45.87 -22.78 -5.98
C ALA A 55 46.40 -22.46 -4.59
N ALA A 56 47.71 -22.65 -4.33
CA ALA A 56 48.35 -22.33 -3.06
C ALA A 56 48.25 -20.81 -2.75
N GLN A 57 48.51 -19.96 -3.72
CA GLN A 57 48.39 -18.50 -3.58
C GLN A 57 46.95 -18.09 -3.32
N LYS A 58 45.97 -18.65 -4.02
CA LYS A 58 44.53 -18.37 -3.76
C LYS A 58 44.11 -18.82 -2.38
N ARG A 59 44.62 -19.97 -1.91
CA ARG A 59 44.34 -20.44 -0.55
C ARG A 59 44.91 -19.50 0.48
N CYS A 60 46.18 -19.10 0.37
CA CYS A 60 46.79 -18.10 1.25
C CYS A 60 46.02 -16.80 1.28
N LEU A 61 45.54 -16.30 0.12
CA LEU A 61 44.73 -15.08 0.06
C LEU A 61 43.42 -15.21 0.84
N ASN A 62 42.74 -16.36 0.76
CA ASN A 62 41.52 -16.62 1.51
C ASN A 62 41.80 -16.71 3.03
N ASP A 63 42.91 -17.35 3.42
CA ASP A 63 43.33 -17.48 4.82
C ASP A 63 43.70 -16.12 5.41
N ILE A 64 44.32 -15.21 4.63
CA ILE A 64 44.55 -13.81 5.03
C ILE A 64 43.22 -13.06 5.25
N ARG A 65 42.28 -13.15 4.30
CA ARG A 65 40.97 -12.56 4.41
C ARG A 65 40.25 -13.04 5.66
N GLN A 66 40.26 -14.33 5.92
CA GLN A 66 39.66 -14.93 7.11
C GLN A 66 40.31 -14.42 8.40
N SER A 67 41.65 -14.34 8.47
CA SER A 67 42.39 -13.85 9.63
C SER A 67 42.07 -12.37 9.92
N ILE A 68 41.91 -11.56 8.89
CA ILE A 68 41.50 -10.15 9.05
C ILE A 68 40.05 -10.08 9.59
N VAL A 69 39.12 -10.84 9.02
CA VAL A 69 37.73 -10.91 9.49
C VAL A 69 37.66 -11.33 10.96
N GLU A 70 38.42 -12.36 11.34
CA GLU A 70 38.46 -12.83 12.73
C GLU A 70 39.03 -11.76 13.67
N THR A 71 40.07 -11.05 13.24
CA THR A 71 40.66 -9.94 14.02
C THR A 71 39.64 -8.81 14.21
N VAL A 72 38.91 -8.42 13.18
CA VAL A 72 37.85 -7.40 13.26
C VAL A 72 36.73 -7.86 14.22
N CYS A 73 36.25 -9.10 14.09
CA CYS A 73 35.22 -9.66 14.93
C CYS A 73 35.61 -9.70 16.43
N VAL A 74 36.87 -10.09 16.74
CA VAL A 74 37.37 -10.10 18.13
C VAL A 74 37.38 -8.69 18.74
N ASN A 75 37.78 -7.69 17.99
CA ASN A 75 37.81 -6.32 18.48
C ASN A 75 36.38 -5.73 18.66
N ILE A 76 35.46 -6.00 17.75
CA ILE A 76 34.07 -5.57 17.91
C ILE A 76 33.43 -6.17 19.16
N ARG A 77 33.69 -7.43 19.49
CA ARG A 77 33.23 -8.07 20.71
C ARG A 77 33.76 -7.40 21.99
N SER A 78 34.97 -6.92 21.95
CA SER A 78 35.58 -6.28 23.13
C SER A 78 35.05 -4.88 23.39
N GLU A 79 34.52 -4.20 22.36
CA GLU A 79 33.96 -2.84 22.46
C GLU A 79 32.45 -2.82 22.75
N GLU A 80 31.72 -3.89 22.41
CA GLU A 80 30.26 -3.92 22.56
C GLU A 80 29.81 -4.68 23.81
N SER A 81 29.11 -4.00 24.71
CA SER A 81 28.33 -4.57 25.82
C SER A 81 27.18 -5.53 25.36
N LEU A 82 27.04 -5.78 24.07
CA LEU A 82 26.08 -6.72 23.46
C LEU A 82 26.30 -8.17 23.92
N ALA A 83 27.53 -8.56 24.21
CA ALA A 83 27.86 -9.87 24.77
C ALA A 83 27.23 -10.12 26.16
N GLU A 84 27.08 -9.08 26.97
CA GLU A 84 26.50 -9.20 28.32
C GLU A 84 24.98 -9.44 28.31
N ARG A 85 24.25 -8.88 27.34
CA ARG A 85 22.79 -9.09 27.23
C ARG A 85 22.41 -10.47 26.68
N GLN A 86 23.26 -11.06 25.85
CA GLN A 86 23.00 -12.38 25.25
C GLN A 86 23.38 -13.57 26.16
N THR A 87 24.25 -13.38 27.13
CA THR A 87 24.70 -14.45 28.05
C THR A 87 23.68 -14.82 29.14
N GLN A 88 22.60 -14.07 29.28
CA GLN A 88 21.57 -14.32 30.32
C GLN A 88 20.53 -15.40 29.93
N TYR A 89 20.59 -15.97 28.74
CA TYR A 89 19.60 -16.96 28.25
C TYR A 89 20.17 -18.39 28.22
N ALA A 90 19.34 -19.36 28.65
CA ALA A 90 19.63 -20.78 28.51
C ALA A 90 19.80 -21.13 27.01
N GLY A 91 21.01 -21.56 26.59
CA GLY A 91 21.35 -21.78 25.18
C GLY A 91 22.47 -20.86 24.66
N ALA A 92 23.09 -20.10 25.54
CA ALA A 92 24.13 -19.10 25.23
C ALA A 92 25.21 -19.55 24.22
N SER A 93 25.62 -20.81 24.24
CA SER A 93 26.69 -21.30 23.35
C SER A 93 26.28 -21.44 21.88
N GLU A 94 25.00 -21.70 21.60
CA GLU A 94 24.50 -21.81 20.23
C GLU A 94 24.18 -20.42 19.65
N ILE A 95 23.56 -19.56 20.46
CA ILE A 95 23.35 -18.15 20.12
C ILE A 95 24.68 -17.47 19.82
N TYR A 96 25.68 -17.69 20.67
CA TYR A 96 27.03 -17.14 20.48
C TYR A 96 27.69 -17.63 19.18
N ARG A 97 27.60 -18.91 18.84
CA ARG A 97 28.15 -19.44 17.55
C ARG A 97 27.41 -18.85 16.34
N ARG A 98 26.10 -18.65 16.42
CA ARG A 98 25.31 -18.03 15.35
C ARG A 98 25.71 -16.57 15.18
N TYR A 99 25.79 -15.79 16.27
CA TYR A 99 26.28 -14.44 16.27
C TYR A 99 27.66 -14.31 15.63
N GLU A 100 28.61 -15.15 16.04
CA GLU A 100 29.97 -15.17 15.49
C GLU A 100 29.99 -15.48 13.99
N SER A 101 29.23 -16.46 13.56
CA SER A 101 29.12 -16.82 12.14
C SER A 101 28.53 -15.69 11.30
N GLN A 102 27.49 -15.02 11.80
CA GLN A 102 26.86 -13.91 11.10
C GLN A 102 27.74 -12.67 11.07
N LEU A 103 28.39 -12.31 12.20
CA LEU A 103 29.35 -11.22 12.25
C LEU A 103 30.51 -11.44 11.26
N LYS A 104 31.06 -12.64 11.20
CA LYS A 104 32.09 -13.01 10.20
C LYS A 104 31.56 -12.84 8.76
N THR A 105 30.31 -13.20 8.52
CA THR A 105 29.71 -13.05 7.19
C THR A 105 29.56 -11.58 6.80
N VAL A 106 29.10 -10.73 7.71
CA VAL A 106 28.94 -9.28 7.47
C VAL A 106 30.31 -8.62 7.29
N ALA A 107 31.26 -8.90 8.19
CA ALA A 107 32.61 -8.34 8.12
C ALA A 107 33.34 -8.77 6.83
N GLY A 108 33.13 -10.00 6.38
CA GLY A 108 33.74 -10.53 5.14
C GLY A 108 33.26 -9.81 3.86
N ARG A 109 32.12 -9.09 3.91
CA ARG A 109 31.58 -8.31 2.78
C ARG A 109 32.14 -6.89 2.70
N LEU A 110 32.94 -6.46 3.67
CA LEU A 110 33.54 -5.12 3.62
C LEU A 110 34.37 -4.93 2.34
N PRO A 111 34.26 -3.79 1.64
CA PRO A 111 34.96 -3.54 0.38
C PRO A 111 36.47 -3.74 0.49
N PHE A 112 37.06 -3.38 1.65
CA PHE A 112 38.47 -3.61 1.90
C PHE A 112 38.84 -5.09 1.92
N ILE A 113 38.03 -5.95 2.57
CA ILE A 113 38.30 -7.41 2.63
C ILE A 113 38.22 -8.05 1.26
N THR A 114 37.24 -7.65 0.46
CA THR A 114 37.06 -8.17 -0.92
C THR A 114 38.16 -7.67 -1.87
N GLY A 115 38.72 -6.50 -1.62
CA GLY A 115 39.79 -5.87 -2.41
C GLY A 115 41.22 -6.28 -2.05
N ILE A 116 41.43 -7.15 -1.04
CA ILE A 116 42.76 -7.64 -0.67
C ILE A 116 43.39 -8.39 -1.84
N SER A 117 44.61 -7.97 -2.22
CA SER A 117 45.43 -8.61 -3.28
C SER A 117 46.70 -9.21 -2.69
N ILE A 118 47.12 -10.32 -3.26
CA ILE A 118 48.39 -10.98 -2.91
C ILE A 118 49.60 -10.20 -3.40
N SER A 119 49.43 -9.26 -4.36
CA SER A 119 50.47 -8.37 -4.85
C SER A 119 51.05 -7.42 -3.78
N ASP A 120 50.29 -7.19 -2.69
CA ASP A 120 50.71 -6.33 -1.59
C ASP A 120 51.53 -7.06 -0.53
N ALA A 121 51.84 -8.34 -0.74
CA ALA A 121 52.44 -9.23 0.23
C ALA A 121 53.85 -9.70 -0.21
N GLU A 122 54.65 -10.09 0.74
CA GLU A 122 55.85 -10.84 0.49
C GLU A 122 55.51 -12.33 0.32
N ILE A 123 56.00 -12.95 -0.73
CA ILE A 123 55.65 -14.31 -1.09
C ILE A 123 56.92 -15.15 -1.21
N TYR A 124 56.92 -16.30 -0.57
CA TYR A 124 57.91 -17.33 -0.74
C TYR A 124 57.22 -18.65 -1.03
N TRP A 125 57.66 -19.40 -2.04
CA TRP A 125 57.08 -20.68 -2.36
C TRP A 125 58.15 -21.73 -2.69
N GLU A 126 57.79 -23.01 -2.43
CA GLU A 126 58.60 -24.19 -2.75
C GLU A 126 57.72 -25.19 -3.49
N LYS A 127 58.33 -25.83 -4.50
CA LYS A 127 57.77 -27.03 -5.14
C LYS A 127 58.45 -28.24 -4.55
N ARG A 128 57.70 -29.09 -3.90
CA ARG A 128 58.19 -30.29 -3.23
C ARG A 128 57.71 -31.55 -3.95
N TYR A 129 58.53 -32.60 -3.91
CA TYR A 129 58.21 -33.89 -4.46
C TYR A 129 58.25 -34.96 -3.36
N VAL A 130 57.14 -35.71 -3.22
CA VAL A 130 56.97 -36.80 -2.27
C VAL A 130 57.25 -38.09 -3.01
N LYS A 131 58.39 -38.73 -2.72
CA LYS A 131 58.83 -39.95 -3.39
C LYS A 131 57.84 -41.10 -3.19
N ARG A 132 57.28 -41.26 -2.02
CA ARG A 132 56.33 -42.35 -1.68
C ARG A 132 55.02 -42.25 -2.48
N GLU A 133 54.54 -41.06 -2.72
CA GLU A 133 53.26 -40.81 -3.39
C GLU A 133 53.45 -40.49 -4.88
N LYS A 134 54.71 -40.37 -5.35
CA LYS A 134 55.02 -39.96 -6.71
C LYS A 134 54.34 -38.71 -7.21
N ARG A 135 54.07 -37.76 -6.29
CA ARG A 135 53.39 -36.49 -6.60
C ARG A 135 54.26 -35.30 -6.20
N SER A 136 54.06 -34.17 -6.91
CA SER A 136 54.60 -32.89 -6.52
C SER A 136 53.47 -31.98 -6.08
N TYR A 137 53.79 -31.07 -5.16
CA TYR A 137 52.88 -30.04 -4.68
C TYR A 137 53.68 -28.76 -4.40
N TYR A 138 52.95 -27.64 -4.24
CA TYR A 138 53.55 -26.37 -3.90
C TYR A 138 53.19 -26.00 -2.47
N ILE A 139 54.15 -25.50 -1.70
CA ILE A 139 53.92 -24.78 -0.44
C ILE A 139 54.15 -23.33 -0.74
N CYS A 140 53.13 -22.52 -0.46
CA CYS A 140 53.22 -21.08 -0.57
C CYS A 140 53.13 -20.46 0.82
N HIS A 141 54.08 -19.59 1.14
CA HIS A 141 54.11 -18.78 2.37
C HIS A 141 53.90 -17.32 1.99
N VAL A 142 53.01 -16.64 2.70
CA VAL A 142 52.66 -15.24 2.42
C VAL A 142 52.71 -14.44 3.70
N ARG A 143 53.45 -13.31 3.66
CA ARG A 143 53.51 -12.31 4.73
C ARG A 143 52.81 -11.06 4.25
N TYR A 144 51.65 -10.80 4.82
CA TYR A 144 50.79 -9.71 4.43
C TYR A 144 50.84 -8.55 5.46
N PRO A 145 51.07 -7.27 5.07
CA PRO A 145 51.17 -6.16 6.01
C PRO A 145 49.78 -5.82 6.54
N PHE A 146 49.61 -5.91 7.86
CA PHE A 146 48.35 -5.60 8.56
C PHE A 146 48.66 -4.82 9.86
N PRO A 147 49.17 -3.55 9.75
CA PRO A 147 49.52 -2.74 10.91
C PRO A 147 48.27 -2.32 11.69
N ALA A 148 48.45 -1.95 12.95
CA ALA A 148 47.40 -1.52 13.87
C ALA A 148 46.52 -0.38 13.31
N ALA A 149 47.15 0.59 12.63
CA ALA A 149 46.42 1.69 12.01
C ALA A 149 45.39 1.18 10.96
N ARG A 150 45.78 0.21 10.12
CA ARG A 150 44.89 -0.38 9.12
C ARG A 150 43.77 -1.18 9.78
N ARG A 151 44.09 -1.96 10.83
CA ARG A 151 43.10 -2.68 11.64
C ARG A 151 42.05 -1.74 12.24
N ASN A 152 42.47 -0.68 12.90
CA ASN A 152 41.59 0.27 13.56
C ASN A 152 40.71 1.03 12.54
N ALA A 153 41.26 1.38 11.38
CA ALA A 153 40.46 1.99 10.30
C ALA A 153 39.37 1.02 9.79
N LEU A 154 39.67 -0.27 9.71
CA LEU A 154 38.71 -1.28 9.26
C LEU A 154 37.59 -1.51 10.29
N ILE A 155 37.92 -1.52 11.58
CA ILE A 155 36.95 -1.59 12.68
C ILE A 155 36.02 -0.37 12.65
N ALA A 156 36.59 0.83 12.55
CA ALA A 156 35.81 2.06 12.47
C ALA A 156 34.86 2.08 11.25
N GLU A 157 35.33 1.61 10.10
CA GLU A 157 34.50 1.49 8.90
C GLU A 157 33.36 0.50 9.09
N PHE A 158 33.61 -0.65 9.72
CA PHE A 158 32.57 -1.63 10.05
C PHE A 158 31.50 -0.99 10.95
N LEU A 159 31.91 -0.38 12.06
CA LEU A 159 30.97 0.25 13.02
C LEU A 159 30.16 1.37 12.37
N ARG A 160 30.78 2.17 11.50
CA ARG A 160 30.08 3.20 10.74
C ARG A 160 29.01 2.61 9.82
N GLN A 161 29.32 1.54 9.10
CA GLN A 161 28.36 0.87 8.21
C GLN A 161 27.25 0.19 9.01
N ASP A 162 27.58 -0.46 10.12
CA ASP A 162 26.62 -1.11 10.99
C ASP A 162 25.64 -0.11 11.59
N ARG A 163 26.16 1.02 12.09
CA ARG A 163 25.31 2.13 12.58
C ARG A 163 24.38 2.65 11.51
N ALA A 164 24.86 2.84 10.29
CA ALA A 164 24.02 3.28 9.17
C ALA A 164 22.88 2.30 8.82
N GLN A 165 23.05 1.00 9.02
CA GLN A 165 21.98 0.03 8.85
C GLN A 165 20.95 0.11 10.00
N TYR A 166 21.44 0.30 11.23
CA TYR A 166 20.55 0.45 12.38
C TYR A 166 19.73 1.75 12.30
N ASP A 167 20.35 2.85 11.87
CA ASP A 167 19.63 4.12 11.65
C ASP A 167 18.51 3.99 10.60
N LYS A 168 18.68 3.13 9.59
CA LYS A 168 17.58 2.81 8.65
C LYS A 168 16.42 2.07 9.33
N LEU A 169 16.72 1.16 10.25
CA LEU A 169 15.68 0.47 11.03
C LEU A 169 14.88 1.46 11.87
N LEU A 170 15.56 2.35 12.58
CA LEU A 170 14.92 3.40 13.38
C LEU A 170 14.07 4.35 12.52
N ALA A 171 14.56 4.75 11.35
CA ALA A 171 13.78 5.57 10.42
C ALA A 171 12.52 4.86 9.90
N LEU A 172 12.56 3.54 9.72
CA LEU A 172 11.38 2.75 9.37
C LEU A 172 10.40 2.64 10.55
N GLU A 173 10.89 2.56 11.78
CA GLU A 173 10.07 2.57 12.98
C GLU A 173 9.35 3.92 13.16
N GLU A 174 10.05 5.05 13.02
CA GLU A 174 9.46 6.39 13.05
C GLU A 174 8.41 6.60 11.96
N ARG A 175 8.64 6.05 10.75
CA ARG A 175 7.72 6.15 9.62
C ARG A 175 6.43 5.36 9.86
N PHE A 176 6.43 4.34 10.70
CA PHE A 176 5.28 3.47 10.95
C PHE A 176 4.00 4.25 11.32
N ASP A 177 4.17 5.28 12.15
CA ASP A 177 3.04 6.10 12.61
C ASP A 177 2.73 7.31 11.72
N THR A 178 3.46 7.53 10.63
CA THR A 178 3.31 8.72 9.78
C THR A 178 2.94 8.42 8.34
N LEU A 179 2.58 7.18 8.02
CA LEU A 179 2.19 6.76 6.68
C LEU A 179 1.03 7.60 6.13
N THR A 180 1.17 8.08 4.91
CA THR A 180 0.16 8.84 4.17
C THR A 180 -0.39 8.08 2.97
N ARG A 181 0.32 7.05 2.53
CA ARG A 181 -0.03 6.23 1.37
C ARG A 181 0.06 4.74 1.69
N VAL A 182 -0.89 3.98 1.16
CA VAL A 182 -0.93 2.52 1.36
C VAL A 182 0.30 1.82 0.77
N GLU A 183 0.85 2.33 -0.35
CA GLU A 183 2.03 1.77 -1.01
C GLU A 183 3.32 1.89 -0.17
N GLU A 184 3.33 2.78 0.82
CA GLU A 184 4.47 2.91 1.75
C GLU A 184 4.62 1.68 2.65
N ILE A 185 3.53 0.93 2.86
CA ILE A 185 3.55 -0.34 3.61
C ILE A 185 4.41 -1.38 2.87
N ASP A 186 4.14 -1.61 1.58
CA ASP A 186 4.93 -2.56 0.76
C ASP A 186 6.40 -2.14 0.67
N ARG A 187 6.63 -0.83 0.51
CA ARG A 187 8.00 -0.28 0.46
C ARG A 187 8.74 -0.55 1.76
N ALA A 188 8.14 -0.27 2.92
CA ALA A 188 8.75 -0.53 4.22
C ALA A 188 9.03 -2.03 4.45
N ILE A 189 8.11 -2.91 4.07
CA ILE A 189 8.30 -4.36 4.14
C ILE A 189 9.51 -4.79 3.30
N THR A 190 9.66 -4.25 2.10
CA THR A 190 10.78 -4.54 1.18
C THR A 190 12.09 -3.97 1.71
N GLU A 191 12.09 -2.76 2.29
CA GLU A 191 13.27 -2.12 2.89
C GLU A 191 13.76 -2.88 4.13
N LEU A 192 12.87 -3.55 4.87
CA LEU A 192 13.21 -4.36 6.06
C LEU A 192 13.89 -5.70 5.71
N GLU A 193 13.61 -6.30 4.57
CA GLU A 193 14.19 -7.60 4.18
C GLU A 193 15.74 -7.62 4.20
N PRO A 194 16.43 -6.67 3.55
CA PRO A 194 17.88 -6.63 3.59
C PRO A 194 18.43 -6.31 4.99
N LEU A 195 17.70 -5.57 5.84
CA LEU A 195 18.12 -5.29 7.22
C LEU A 195 18.04 -6.55 8.09
N ILE A 196 16.96 -7.33 7.97
CA ILE A 196 16.81 -8.64 8.64
C ILE A 196 17.95 -9.59 8.24
N ALA A 197 18.34 -9.59 6.98
CA ALA A 197 19.44 -10.41 6.49
C ALA A 197 20.83 -9.87 6.91
N TYR A 198 20.94 -8.58 7.18
CA TYR A 198 22.18 -7.93 7.58
C TYR A 198 22.51 -8.14 9.06
N PHE A 199 21.52 -7.96 9.96
CA PHE A 199 21.77 -7.98 11.39
C PHE A 199 22.28 -9.35 11.86
N PHE A 200 23.45 -9.34 12.47
CA PHE A 200 24.15 -10.53 12.94
C PHE A 200 23.79 -10.89 14.40
N ASP A 201 23.20 -9.98 15.17
CA ASP A 201 22.66 -10.22 16.50
C ASP A 201 21.15 -10.51 16.45
N ASP A 202 20.70 -11.37 17.36
CA ASP A 202 19.31 -11.80 17.43
C ASP A 202 18.37 -10.64 17.80
N LEU A 203 18.83 -9.71 18.64
CA LEU A 203 18.00 -8.60 19.14
C LEU A 203 17.53 -7.69 18.00
N ARG A 204 18.48 -7.09 17.25
CA ARG A 204 18.14 -6.19 16.15
C ARG A 204 17.43 -6.92 15.00
N ARG A 205 17.75 -8.19 14.78
CA ARG A 205 17.06 -9.00 13.80
C ARG A 205 15.60 -9.26 14.19
N GLU A 206 15.34 -9.56 15.47
CA GLU A 206 13.98 -9.75 15.98
C GLU A 206 13.18 -8.44 15.97
N GLU A 207 13.80 -7.30 16.30
CA GLU A 207 13.21 -5.96 16.17
C GLU A 207 12.77 -5.70 14.73
N ALA A 208 13.66 -5.91 13.76
CA ALA A 208 13.35 -5.72 12.34
C ALA A 208 12.25 -6.67 11.84
N GLN A 209 12.25 -7.93 12.28
CA GLN A 209 11.19 -8.89 11.97
C GLN A 209 9.85 -8.53 12.62
N ALA A 210 9.87 -8.03 13.86
CA ALA A 210 8.68 -7.59 14.57
C ALA A 210 8.07 -6.37 13.85
N LEU A 211 8.90 -5.40 13.48
CA LEU A 211 8.47 -4.23 12.71
C LEU A 211 7.88 -4.65 11.35
N GLN A 212 8.51 -5.58 10.62
CA GLN A 212 7.97 -6.10 9.37
C GLN A 212 6.61 -6.77 9.55
N ARG A 213 6.44 -7.57 10.63
CA ARG A 213 5.13 -8.16 10.96
C ARG A 213 4.08 -7.09 11.27
N ASN A 214 4.47 -6.01 11.96
CA ASN A 214 3.57 -4.91 12.28
C ASN A 214 3.15 -4.15 11.02
N TYR A 215 4.05 -3.86 10.09
CA TYR A 215 3.69 -3.29 8.78
C TYR A 215 2.69 -4.17 8.02
N ARG A 216 2.88 -5.49 8.00
CA ARG A 216 1.92 -6.42 7.37
C ARG A 216 0.53 -6.40 8.02
N LYS A 217 0.46 -6.18 9.35
CA LYS A 217 -0.81 -6.06 10.06
C LYS A 217 -1.60 -4.81 9.66
N LEU A 218 -0.93 -3.74 9.20
CA LEU A 218 -1.59 -2.49 8.79
C LEU A 218 -2.62 -2.71 7.68
N TYR A 219 -2.40 -3.65 6.77
CA TYR A 219 -3.44 -3.99 5.77
C TYR A 219 -4.76 -4.42 6.41
N GLY A 220 -4.68 -5.02 7.61
CA GLY A 220 -5.83 -5.41 8.42
C GLY A 220 -6.61 -4.26 9.02
N MET A 221 -5.96 -3.13 9.16
CA MET A 221 -6.50 -1.92 9.78
C MET A 221 -7.02 -0.93 8.74
N LEU A 222 -6.83 -1.20 7.44
CA LEU A 222 -7.40 -0.40 6.37
C LEU A 222 -8.91 -0.54 6.34
N SER A 223 -9.58 0.58 6.28
CA SER A 223 -11.03 0.71 6.14
C SER A 223 -11.38 1.83 5.15
N THR A 224 -12.65 1.94 4.81
CA THR A 224 -13.17 3.04 4.01
C THR A 224 -14.28 3.75 4.77
N VAL A 225 -14.35 5.06 4.62
CA VAL A 225 -15.39 5.90 5.23
C VAL A 225 -16.06 6.71 4.13
N VAL A 226 -17.39 6.70 4.13
CA VAL A 226 -18.21 7.50 3.22
C VAL A 226 -18.09 8.97 3.61
N CYS A 227 -17.80 9.83 2.64
CA CYS A 227 -17.63 11.27 2.82
C CYS A 227 -18.75 12.08 2.16
N GLY A 228 -19.40 11.52 1.17
CA GLY A 228 -20.53 12.13 0.48
C GLY A 228 -21.29 11.07 -0.32
N ASP A 229 -22.61 11.24 -0.39
CA ASP A 229 -23.49 10.32 -1.09
C ASP A 229 -24.55 11.10 -1.85
N GLY A 230 -24.69 10.80 -3.13
CA GLY A 230 -25.66 11.39 -4.04
C GLY A 230 -25.92 10.48 -5.21
N LEU A 231 -27.08 10.65 -5.85
CA LEU A 231 -27.40 9.86 -7.03
C LEU A 231 -26.47 10.23 -8.19
N GLY A 232 -25.78 9.25 -8.77
CA GLY A 232 -24.77 9.44 -9.82
C GLY A 232 -23.37 9.76 -9.30
N GLU A 233 -23.21 10.09 -8.03
CA GLU A 233 -21.92 10.39 -7.41
C GLU A 233 -21.82 9.89 -5.98
N HIS A 234 -20.72 9.21 -5.64
CA HIS A 234 -20.41 8.75 -4.30
C HIS A 234 -18.97 9.10 -3.95
N THR A 235 -18.72 9.56 -2.73
CA THR A 235 -17.38 9.98 -2.30
C THR A 235 -16.99 9.26 -1.02
N PHE A 236 -15.78 8.72 -0.99
CA PHE A 236 -15.23 8.03 0.18
C PHE A 236 -13.74 8.31 0.35
N CYS A 237 -13.18 7.93 1.49
CA CYS A 237 -11.74 7.95 1.74
C CYS A 237 -11.26 6.63 2.36
N PHE A 238 -9.95 6.38 2.25
CA PHE A 238 -9.29 5.30 2.99
C PHE A 238 -8.83 5.81 4.34
N MET A 239 -9.02 4.98 5.35
CA MET A 239 -8.53 5.20 6.70
C MET A 239 -7.60 4.08 7.12
N LEU A 240 -6.47 4.43 7.71
CA LEU A 240 -5.57 3.54 8.40
C LEU A 240 -5.63 3.91 9.88
N ASN A 241 -6.34 3.12 10.68
CA ASN A 241 -6.82 3.54 11.99
C ASN A 241 -7.60 4.87 11.88
N ASP A 242 -7.19 5.90 12.59
CA ASP A 242 -7.85 7.21 12.61
C ASP A 242 -7.25 8.22 11.61
N ARG A 243 -6.34 7.79 10.73
CA ARG A 243 -5.67 8.65 9.76
C ARG A 243 -6.14 8.38 8.35
N ARG A 244 -6.38 9.46 7.60
CA ARG A 244 -6.65 9.36 6.18
C ARG A 244 -5.37 8.98 5.42
N VAL A 245 -5.51 8.01 4.52
CA VAL A 245 -4.42 7.58 3.62
C VAL A 245 -4.93 7.55 2.19
N THR A 246 -4.00 7.65 1.25
CA THR A 246 -4.29 7.57 -0.18
C THR A 246 -3.68 6.34 -0.81
N THR A 247 -4.15 5.95 -2.00
CA THR A 247 -3.58 4.85 -2.78
C THR A 247 -3.67 5.14 -4.27
N SER A 248 -2.72 4.66 -5.03
CA SER A 248 -2.77 4.62 -6.50
C SER A 248 -3.39 3.31 -7.04
N CYS A 249 -3.74 2.38 -6.14
CA CYS A 249 -4.37 1.12 -6.53
C CYS A 249 -5.75 1.37 -7.14
N ARG A 250 -6.00 0.78 -8.31
CA ARG A 250 -7.31 0.84 -8.98
C ARG A 250 -8.17 -0.34 -8.52
N PRO A 251 -9.44 -0.10 -8.18
CA PRO A 251 -10.34 -1.19 -7.79
C PRO A 251 -10.80 -1.99 -9.01
N ALA A 252 -11.14 -3.25 -8.78
CA ALA A 252 -12.08 -3.95 -9.64
C ALA A 252 -13.50 -3.52 -9.25
N VAL A 253 -14.31 -3.12 -10.25
CA VAL A 253 -15.65 -2.59 -10.04
C VAL A 253 -16.68 -3.66 -10.38
N ARG A 254 -17.73 -3.76 -9.57
CA ARG A 254 -18.88 -4.65 -9.81
C ARG A 254 -20.17 -3.89 -9.57
N SER A 255 -21.08 -3.97 -10.52
CA SER A 255 -22.47 -3.55 -10.37
C SER A 255 -23.32 -4.41 -11.29
N PRO A 256 -24.53 -4.80 -10.90
CA PRO A 256 -25.46 -5.51 -11.78
C PRO A 256 -26.07 -4.61 -12.86
N TRP A 257 -26.23 -3.31 -12.60
CA TRP A 257 -27.03 -2.41 -13.43
C TRP A 257 -26.36 -1.07 -13.78
N ALA A 258 -25.62 -0.47 -12.83
CA ALA A 258 -24.94 0.79 -13.08
C ALA A 258 -23.79 0.61 -14.09
N THR A 259 -23.66 1.57 -15.00
CA THR A 259 -22.66 1.59 -16.06
C THR A 259 -21.79 2.84 -15.98
N GLY A 260 -20.76 2.95 -16.83
CA GLY A 260 -19.89 4.14 -16.86
C GLY A 260 -19.20 4.46 -15.54
N ILE A 261 -18.96 3.47 -14.68
CA ILE A 261 -18.43 3.67 -13.34
C ILE A 261 -16.96 4.09 -13.40
N VAL A 262 -16.64 5.29 -12.92
CA VAL A 262 -15.29 5.84 -12.85
C VAL A 262 -14.94 6.15 -11.41
N VAL A 263 -13.76 5.71 -10.97
CA VAL A 263 -13.21 6.03 -9.64
C VAL A 263 -11.99 6.93 -9.84
N ALA A 264 -12.04 8.16 -9.34
CA ALA A 264 -10.97 9.14 -9.45
C ALA A 264 -10.58 9.71 -8.08
N PRO A 265 -9.27 9.91 -7.81
CA PRO A 265 -8.85 10.65 -6.63
C PRO A 265 -9.18 12.14 -6.79
N THR A 266 -9.46 12.81 -5.66
CA THR A 266 -9.61 14.27 -5.57
C THR A 266 -8.38 14.90 -4.93
N ASP A 267 -8.22 16.22 -5.09
CA ASP A 267 -7.12 16.97 -4.47
C ASP A 267 -7.14 16.93 -2.94
N GLU A 268 -8.31 16.66 -2.35
CA GLU A 268 -8.50 16.54 -0.89
C GLU A 268 -8.15 15.15 -0.35
N GLY A 269 -7.63 14.24 -1.18
CA GLY A 269 -7.33 12.85 -0.80
C GLY A 269 -8.56 11.98 -0.60
N LEU A 270 -9.70 12.36 -1.20
CA LEU A 270 -10.91 11.55 -1.31
C LEU A 270 -10.92 10.80 -2.65
N TYR A 271 -11.85 9.86 -2.77
CA TYR A 271 -12.13 9.14 -4.02
C TYR A 271 -13.56 9.40 -4.41
N ARG A 272 -13.73 9.97 -5.61
CA ARG A 272 -15.04 10.21 -6.21
C ARG A 272 -15.37 9.06 -7.16
N VAL A 273 -16.53 8.46 -6.96
CA VAL A 273 -17.13 7.46 -7.84
C VAL A 273 -18.27 8.12 -8.60
N THR A 274 -18.15 8.23 -9.91
CA THR A 274 -19.24 8.66 -10.79
C THR A 274 -19.78 7.48 -11.57
N TYR A 275 -21.06 7.42 -11.80
CA TYR A 275 -21.72 6.30 -12.47
C TYR A 275 -23.01 6.72 -13.15
N ASP A 276 -23.36 5.99 -14.20
CA ASP A 276 -24.62 6.12 -14.90
C ASP A 276 -25.63 5.11 -14.34
N TYR A 277 -26.82 5.58 -14.00
CA TYR A 277 -27.91 4.84 -13.38
C TYR A 277 -29.19 4.74 -14.23
N GLU A 278 -29.19 5.22 -15.49
CA GLU A 278 -30.38 5.23 -16.36
C GLU A 278 -31.00 3.84 -16.55
N MET A 279 -30.17 2.81 -16.62
CA MET A 279 -30.58 1.43 -16.79
C MET A 279 -30.90 0.69 -15.48
N CYS A 280 -30.75 1.36 -14.35
CA CYS A 280 -31.01 0.75 -13.04
C CYS A 280 -32.51 0.60 -12.78
N PRO A 281 -32.96 -0.52 -12.18
CA PRO A 281 -34.35 -0.71 -11.79
C PRO A 281 -34.80 0.28 -10.72
N ASP A 282 -36.12 0.48 -10.63
CA ASP A 282 -36.75 1.30 -9.58
C ASP A 282 -36.68 0.61 -8.22
N ASP A 283 -35.45 0.49 -7.70
CA ASP A 283 -35.13 -0.16 -6.44
C ASP A 283 -34.24 0.75 -5.59
N ALA A 284 -34.36 0.62 -4.26
CA ALA A 284 -33.51 1.29 -3.29
C ALA A 284 -32.15 0.58 -3.12
N GLU A 285 -32.02 -0.65 -3.59
CA GLU A 285 -30.84 -1.50 -3.37
C GLU A 285 -29.95 -1.66 -4.60
N ASN A 286 -30.01 -0.72 -5.55
CA ASN A 286 -29.03 -0.68 -6.61
C ASN A 286 -27.64 -0.51 -6.01
N GLY A 287 -26.72 -1.43 -6.28
CA GLY A 287 -25.43 -1.48 -5.60
C GLY A 287 -24.23 -1.38 -6.52
N ILE A 288 -23.16 -0.79 -5.99
CA ILE A 288 -21.82 -0.79 -6.57
C ILE A 288 -20.84 -1.34 -5.52
N GLU A 289 -19.98 -2.27 -5.93
CA GLU A 289 -18.91 -2.83 -5.13
C GLU A 289 -17.56 -2.49 -5.77
N LEU A 290 -16.67 -1.87 -4.99
CA LEU A 290 -15.29 -1.58 -5.35
C LEU A 290 -14.37 -2.54 -4.59
N ILE A 291 -13.52 -3.29 -5.30
CA ILE A 291 -12.68 -4.34 -4.74
C ILE A 291 -11.21 -3.93 -4.92
N TYR A 292 -10.56 -3.58 -3.83
CA TYR A 292 -9.14 -3.25 -3.76
C TYR A 292 -8.33 -4.44 -3.26
N ARG A 293 -7.08 -4.58 -3.75
CA ARG A 293 -6.16 -5.63 -3.30
C ARG A 293 -4.85 -5.02 -2.85
N PHE A 294 -4.52 -5.20 -1.57
CA PHE A 294 -3.33 -4.67 -0.92
C PHE A 294 -2.61 -5.80 -0.18
N GLY A 295 -1.33 -6.03 -0.46
CA GLY A 295 -0.50 -6.98 0.28
C GLY A 295 -1.11 -8.38 0.44
N GLY A 296 -1.83 -8.86 -0.58
CA GLY A 296 -2.55 -10.13 -0.54
C GLY A 296 -3.92 -10.08 0.15
N ARG A 297 -4.32 -8.94 0.71
CA ARG A 297 -5.64 -8.72 1.32
C ARG A 297 -6.60 -8.02 0.37
N THR A 298 -7.87 -8.38 0.46
CA THR A 298 -8.96 -7.75 -0.29
C THR A 298 -9.74 -6.81 0.63
N LEU A 299 -9.82 -5.54 0.27
CA LEU A 299 -10.70 -4.54 0.88
C LEU A 299 -11.87 -4.27 -0.06
N ARG A 300 -13.10 -4.32 0.47
CA ARG A 300 -14.33 -4.07 -0.27
C ARG A 300 -14.96 -2.80 0.23
N HIS A 301 -15.30 -1.91 -0.68
CA HIS A 301 -16.13 -0.75 -0.43
C HIS A 301 -17.42 -0.90 -1.23
N SER A 302 -18.56 -0.98 -0.56
CA SER A 302 -19.85 -1.18 -1.18
C SER A 302 -20.82 -0.09 -0.73
N PHE A 303 -21.62 0.40 -1.64
CA PHE A 303 -22.69 1.34 -1.35
C PHE A 303 -23.91 1.04 -2.22
N THR A 304 -25.06 1.51 -1.75
CA THR A 304 -26.33 1.37 -2.46
C THR A 304 -26.91 2.75 -2.74
N PHE A 305 -27.72 2.85 -3.79
CA PHE A 305 -28.38 4.09 -4.17
C PHE A 305 -29.81 3.80 -4.64
N ASP A 306 -30.70 4.80 -4.43
CA ASP A 306 -32.12 4.72 -4.80
C ASP A 306 -32.40 5.66 -5.97
N VAL A 307 -32.62 5.11 -7.14
CA VAL A 307 -32.95 5.89 -8.36
C VAL A 307 -34.27 6.63 -8.27
N ARG A 308 -35.16 6.21 -7.37
CA ARG A 308 -36.47 6.87 -7.16
C ARG A 308 -36.38 8.26 -6.53
N GLN A 309 -35.20 8.61 -5.93
CA GLN A 309 -34.98 9.91 -5.30
C GLN A 309 -35.05 11.09 -6.28
N GLU A 310 -34.77 10.86 -7.57
CA GLU A 310 -34.83 11.90 -8.61
C GLU A 310 -36.00 11.71 -9.56
N LYS A 311 -36.68 10.57 -9.50
CA LYS A 311 -37.84 10.33 -10.36
C LYS A 311 -39.02 11.16 -9.90
N ILE A 312 -39.65 11.82 -10.86
CA ILE A 312 -40.92 12.53 -10.68
C ILE A 312 -42.01 11.76 -11.40
N SER A 313 -43.05 11.44 -10.68
CA SER A 313 -44.30 10.92 -11.27
C SER A 313 -45.47 11.56 -10.51
N VAL A 314 -46.07 12.55 -11.10
CA VAL A 314 -47.19 13.30 -10.54
C VAL A 314 -48.41 13.11 -11.40
N ILE A 315 -49.54 12.78 -10.78
CA ILE A 315 -50.80 12.50 -11.46
C ILE A 315 -51.83 13.51 -10.93
N PRO A 316 -52.38 14.39 -11.80
CA PRO A 316 -53.55 15.17 -11.44
C PRO A 316 -54.73 14.28 -11.09
N CYS A 317 -55.38 14.55 -9.96
CA CYS A 317 -56.43 13.66 -9.44
C CYS A 317 -57.56 14.48 -8.77
N GLY A 318 -58.58 13.76 -8.36
CA GLY A 318 -59.73 14.37 -7.67
C GLY A 318 -60.65 15.17 -8.60
N THR A 319 -61.17 16.27 -8.09
CA THR A 319 -62.09 17.18 -8.82
C THR A 319 -61.45 18.55 -8.91
N LEU A 320 -61.36 19.11 -10.10
CA LEU A 320 -60.88 20.48 -10.32
C LEU A 320 -61.95 21.45 -9.78
N GLU A 321 -61.59 22.25 -8.78
CA GLU A 321 -62.49 23.24 -8.19
C GLU A 321 -62.22 24.62 -8.81
N LEU A 322 -63.27 25.32 -9.27
CA LEU A 322 -63.16 26.60 -9.94
C LEU A 322 -64.16 27.59 -9.27
N ASP A 323 -63.65 28.68 -8.77
CA ASP A 323 -64.41 29.82 -8.23
C ASP A 323 -64.29 30.98 -9.24
N LEU A 324 -65.45 31.39 -9.74
CA LEU A 324 -65.56 32.46 -10.72
C LEU A 324 -66.08 33.73 -10.04
N THR A 325 -65.33 34.83 -10.23
CA THR A 325 -65.78 36.15 -9.79
C THR A 325 -66.40 36.87 -10.97
N PRO A 326 -67.72 37.22 -10.94
CA PRO A 326 -68.39 37.88 -12.04
C PRO A 326 -67.75 39.21 -12.40
N HIS A 327 -67.83 39.57 -13.69
CA HIS A 327 -67.46 40.92 -14.12
C HIS A 327 -68.60 41.89 -13.77
N SER A 328 -68.32 43.04 -13.15
CA SER A 328 -69.29 43.99 -12.67
C SER A 328 -70.26 44.57 -13.72
N ASN A 329 -69.90 44.48 -14.99
CA ASN A 329 -70.65 45.10 -16.09
C ASN A 329 -71.16 44.12 -17.20
N ALA A 330 -70.98 42.80 -16.99
CA ALA A 330 -71.37 41.77 -17.99
C ALA A 330 -71.75 40.44 -17.33
N ALA A 331 -73.09 40.12 -17.29
CA ALA A 331 -73.59 38.89 -16.64
C ALA A 331 -73.08 37.56 -17.27
N ASP A 332 -72.60 37.63 -18.52
CA ASP A 332 -72.15 36.43 -19.29
C ASP A 332 -70.64 36.31 -19.27
N SER A 333 -69.89 37.00 -18.39
CA SER A 333 -68.44 36.89 -18.27
C SER A 333 -67.96 36.93 -16.82
N CYS A 334 -66.85 36.25 -16.50
CA CYS A 334 -66.15 36.35 -15.24
C CYS A 334 -64.84 37.15 -15.40
N ALA A 335 -64.52 37.95 -14.36
CA ALA A 335 -63.31 38.75 -14.35
C ALA A 335 -62.07 37.93 -13.93
N THR A 336 -62.26 36.99 -13.00
CA THR A 336 -61.21 36.18 -12.44
C THR A 336 -61.66 34.72 -12.27
N VAL A 337 -60.79 33.79 -12.59
CA VAL A 337 -60.96 32.36 -12.30
C VAL A 337 -59.88 32.00 -11.25
N THR A 338 -60.34 31.60 -10.07
CA THR A 338 -59.44 30.99 -9.06
C THR A 338 -59.77 29.50 -8.97
N GLY A 339 -58.78 28.66 -8.77
CA GLY A 339 -59.09 27.23 -8.70
C GLY A 339 -58.01 26.43 -7.96
N TRP A 340 -58.36 25.19 -7.74
CA TRP A 340 -57.53 24.22 -7.05
C TRP A 340 -57.52 22.90 -7.81
N LEU A 341 -56.30 22.34 -7.97
CA LEU A 341 -56.04 21.05 -8.60
C LEU A 341 -55.23 20.19 -7.65
N ASP A 342 -55.71 19.00 -7.34
CA ASP A 342 -54.94 18.04 -6.53
C ASP A 342 -53.98 17.24 -7.42
N LEU A 343 -52.70 17.22 -6.95
CA LEU A 343 -51.58 16.55 -7.62
C LEU A 343 -51.04 15.46 -6.69
N ARG A 344 -51.12 14.21 -7.09
CA ARG A 344 -50.59 13.09 -6.32
C ARG A 344 -49.19 12.76 -6.80
N SER A 345 -48.20 12.94 -5.93
CA SER A 345 -46.83 12.47 -6.18
C SER A 345 -46.62 11.04 -5.74
N LYS A 346 -45.98 10.24 -6.61
CA LYS A 346 -45.59 8.84 -6.33
C LYS A 346 -44.26 8.75 -5.60
N TYR A 347 -43.36 9.72 -5.75
CA TYR A 347 -42.01 9.73 -5.23
C TYR A 347 -41.75 10.94 -4.33
N GLU A 348 -40.64 10.92 -3.59
CA GLU A 348 -40.26 11.97 -2.63
C GLU A 348 -39.59 13.19 -3.30
N ALA A 349 -39.19 13.09 -4.56
CA ALA A 349 -38.44 14.12 -5.26
C ALA A 349 -39.18 15.44 -5.36
N PRO A 350 -38.53 16.59 -5.11
CA PRO A 350 -39.14 17.90 -5.22
C PRO A 350 -39.44 18.29 -6.68
N PHE A 351 -40.62 18.85 -6.91
CA PHE A 351 -41.03 19.31 -8.21
C PHE A 351 -41.69 20.71 -8.14
N GLU A 352 -41.62 21.43 -9.23
CA GLU A 352 -42.30 22.70 -9.45
C GLU A 352 -43.39 22.56 -10.50
N VAL A 353 -44.52 23.22 -10.29
CA VAL A 353 -45.54 23.43 -11.33
C VAL A 353 -45.27 24.77 -11.98
N THR A 354 -44.87 24.77 -13.23
CA THR A 354 -44.51 25.97 -13.98
C THR A 354 -45.66 26.52 -14.83
N ALA A 355 -46.55 25.63 -15.33
CA ALA A 355 -47.68 26.05 -16.10
C ALA A 355 -48.88 25.08 -15.91
N LEU A 356 -50.09 25.62 -16.00
CA LEU A 356 -51.34 24.88 -16.01
C LEU A 356 -52.21 25.41 -17.16
N ASN A 357 -52.53 24.57 -18.12
CA ASN A 357 -53.35 24.92 -19.26
C ASN A 357 -54.52 23.96 -19.34
N PHE A 358 -55.77 24.44 -19.33
CA PHE A 358 -56.92 23.58 -19.45
C PHE A 358 -58.13 24.27 -20.09
N THR A 359 -59.11 23.48 -20.49
CA THR A 359 -60.43 23.93 -20.92
C THR A 359 -61.50 23.25 -20.08
N ALA A 360 -62.49 24.02 -19.71
CA ALA A 360 -63.70 23.53 -19.05
C ALA A 360 -64.92 24.16 -19.75
N GLU A 361 -65.89 23.37 -20.22
CA GLU A 361 -66.98 23.88 -21.06
C GLU A 361 -67.91 24.88 -20.38
N GLY A 362 -67.80 25.09 -19.08
CA GLY A 362 -68.49 26.19 -18.39
C GLY A 362 -67.79 27.53 -18.53
N ILE A 363 -66.55 27.53 -19.05
CA ILE A 363 -65.74 28.68 -19.32
C ILE A 363 -65.38 28.65 -20.81
N GLY A 364 -65.83 29.61 -21.58
CA GLY A 364 -65.75 29.62 -23.05
C GLY A 364 -64.36 29.84 -23.60
N GLU A 365 -63.33 29.85 -22.76
CA GLU A 365 -61.96 30.12 -23.13
C GLU A 365 -60.98 29.15 -22.42
N ARG A 366 -59.81 28.96 -23.01
CA ARG A 366 -58.72 28.18 -22.42
C ARG A 366 -58.07 28.95 -21.29
N ILE A 367 -58.02 28.34 -20.11
CA ILE A 367 -57.29 28.89 -18.98
C ILE A 367 -55.81 28.58 -19.09
N CYS A 368 -54.99 29.60 -18.99
CA CYS A 368 -53.52 29.48 -18.98
C CYS A 368 -52.97 30.16 -17.72
N ALA A 369 -52.59 29.41 -16.72
CA ALA A 369 -52.05 29.90 -15.47
C ALA A 369 -50.61 29.47 -15.26
N GLU A 370 -49.81 30.32 -14.60
CA GLU A 370 -48.38 30.05 -14.21
C GLU A 370 -48.27 30.07 -12.70
N PRO A 371 -48.68 29.00 -12.00
CA PRO A 371 -48.80 29.02 -10.55
C PRO A 371 -47.46 29.04 -9.81
N MET A 372 -46.32 28.69 -10.44
CA MET A 372 -44.96 28.71 -9.88
C MET A 372 -44.88 28.11 -8.45
N ALA A 373 -45.55 27.00 -8.26
CA ALA A 373 -45.65 26.34 -6.95
C ALA A 373 -44.69 25.16 -6.86
N ARG A 374 -43.98 25.05 -5.71
CA ARG A 374 -43.04 23.96 -5.42
C ARG A 374 -43.63 23.02 -4.38
N PHE A 375 -43.48 21.72 -4.64
CA PHE A 375 -43.93 20.64 -3.77
C PHE A 375 -42.85 19.61 -3.59
N GLU A 376 -42.92 18.86 -2.46
CA GLU A 376 -41.96 17.81 -2.12
C GLU A 376 -42.69 16.70 -1.33
N GLY A 377 -42.26 15.47 -1.48
CA GLY A 377 -42.76 14.33 -0.75
C GLY A 377 -43.82 13.51 -1.48
N LYS A 378 -43.95 12.27 -1.05
CA LYS A 378 -44.91 11.27 -1.57
C LYS A 378 -46.29 11.50 -0.94
N SER A 379 -47.02 12.48 -1.46
CA SER A 379 -48.35 12.88 -0.93
C SER A 379 -49.26 13.44 -2.04
N THR A 380 -50.48 13.82 -1.66
CA THR A 380 -51.33 14.63 -2.52
C THR A 380 -51.18 16.07 -2.13
N HIS A 381 -50.76 16.87 -3.09
CA HIS A 381 -50.55 18.31 -2.94
C HIS A 381 -51.68 19.10 -3.60
N ARG A 382 -52.10 20.14 -2.99
CA ARG A 382 -53.16 21.01 -3.52
C ARG A 382 -52.52 22.24 -4.18
N LEU A 383 -52.63 22.31 -5.50
CA LEU A 383 -52.19 23.43 -6.32
C LEU A 383 -53.27 24.48 -6.39
N GLY A 384 -53.06 25.65 -5.87
CA GLY A 384 -53.86 26.84 -6.11
C GLY A 384 -53.38 27.60 -7.35
N PHE A 385 -54.30 28.11 -8.16
CA PHE A 385 -53.98 28.93 -9.29
C PHE A 385 -54.99 30.07 -9.46
N ARG A 386 -54.57 31.10 -10.18
CA ARG A 386 -55.41 32.27 -10.49
C ARG A 386 -55.19 32.69 -11.94
N PHE A 387 -56.30 33.10 -12.57
CA PHE A 387 -56.32 33.61 -13.94
C PHE A 387 -57.13 34.88 -13.99
N ASP A 388 -56.51 36.01 -14.22
CA ASP A 388 -57.05 37.37 -14.14
C ASP A 388 -57.33 37.94 -15.55
N ARG A 389 -58.08 37.17 -16.37
CA ARG A 389 -58.56 37.65 -17.66
C ARG A 389 -60.03 37.44 -17.77
N PRO A 390 -60.78 38.35 -18.39
CA PRO A 390 -62.19 38.14 -18.64
C PRO A 390 -62.41 36.89 -19.49
N CYS A 391 -63.29 35.99 -19.03
CA CYS A 391 -63.65 34.79 -19.71
C CYS A 391 -65.15 34.77 -19.96
N PRO A 392 -65.63 34.44 -21.20
CA PRO A 392 -67.06 34.26 -21.43
C PRO A 392 -67.57 33.01 -20.70
N LEU A 393 -68.74 33.09 -20.10
CA LEU A 393 -69.40 31.99 -19.45
C LEU A 393 -70.26 31.25 -20.50
N SER A 394 -70.19 29.91 -20.47
CA SER A 394 -70.94 29.03 -21.37
C SER A 394 -72.02 28.26 -20.58
N ALA A 395 -73.22 28.19 -21.15
CA ALA A 395 -74.29 27.33 -20.63
C ALA A 395 -74.05 25.83 -20.83
N ARG A 396 -73.08 25.45 -21.73
CA ARG A 396 -72.69 24.08 -21.94
C ARG A 396 -71.77 23.61 -20.83
N ARG A 397 -72.03 22.39 -20.35
CA ARG A 397 -71.18 21.75 -19.31
C ARG A 397 -70.79 20.37 -19.80
N ALA A 398 -69.53 20.18 -20.11
CA ALA A 398 -68.95 18.86 -20.25
C ALA A 398 -68.75 18.17 -18.89
N ALA A 399 -68.66 16.86 -18.91
CA ALA A 399 -68.42 16.11 -17.68
C ALA A 399 -66.96 16.29 -17.13
N LEU A 400 -66.00 16.60 -18.00
CA LEU A 400 -64.60 16.68 -17.65
C LEU A 400 -63.93 17.95 -18.16
N ALA A 401 -63.08 18.54 -17.35
CA ALA A 401 -62.06 19.52 -17.77
C ALA A 401 -60.85 18.76 -18.31
N GLN A 402 -60.30 19.23 -19.46
CA GLN A 402 -59.12 18.63 -20.09
C GLN A 402 -58.00 19.62 -20.13
N GLY A 403 -56.78 19.14 -19.82
CA GLY A 403 -55.62 20.04 -19.75
C GLY A 403 -54.30 19.37 -19.66
N VAL A 404 -53.30 20.22 -19.44
CA VAL A 404 -51.90 19.85 -19.30
C VAL A 404 -51.33 20.65 -18.12
N VAL A 405 -50.61 19.97 -17.22
CA VAL A 405 -49.76 20.54 -16.21
C VAL A 405 -48.33 20.37 -16.66
N THR A 406 -47.57 21.48 -16.71
CA THR A 406 -46.13 21.45 -16.95
C THR A 406 -45.42 21.42 -15.61
N LEU A 407 -44.62 20.39 -15.42
CA LEU A 407 -43.84 20.15 -14.18
C LEU A 407 -42.36 20.29 -14.49
N ARG A 408 -41.60 20.80 -13.53
CA ARG A 408 -40.13 20.84 -13.60
C ARG A 408 -39.54 20.08 -12.42
N ASN A 409 -38.60 19.17 -12.71
CA ASN A 409 -37.78 18.56 -11.67
C ASN A 409 -36.83 19.60 -11.09
N VAL A 410 -36.90 19.85 -9.78
CA VAL A 410 -36.08 20.86 -9.12
C VAL A 410 -34.59 20.46 -9.06
N ARG A 411 -34.29 19.14 -9.04
CA ARG A 411 -32.90 18.64 -8.98
C ARG A 411 -32.25 18.58 -10.36
N THR A 412 -32.93 18.07 -11.38
CA THR A 412 -32.38 17.91 -12.73
C THR A 412 -32.61 19.13 -13.62
N GLY A 413 -33.60 19.97 -13.29
CA GLY A 413 -34.04 21.10 -14.10
C GLY A 413 -34.91 20.70 -15.31
N GLU A 414 -35.15 19.43 -15.53
CA GLU A 414 -35.90 18.90 -16.65
C GLU A 414 -37.39 19.20 -16.52
N SER A 415 -38.05 19.58 -17.63
CA SER A 415 -39.48 19.88 -17.66
C SER A 415 -40.24 18.88 -18.51
N PHE A 416 -41.41 18.50 -18.08
CA PHE A 416 -42.28 17.57 -18.77
C PHE A 416 -43.79 17.88 -18.56
N ASP A 417 -44.60 17.45 -19.51
CA ASP A 417 -46.04 17.72 -19.53
C ASP A 417 -46.85 16.49 -19.10
N VAL A 418 -47.81 16.73 -18.17
CA VAL A 418 -48.77 15.70 -17.73
C VAL A 418 -50.17 16.12 -18.16
N ARG A 419 -50.76 15.29 -19.03
CA ARG A 419 -52.15 15.49 -19.50
C ARG A 419 -53.12 14.99 -18.46
N PHE A 420 -54.25 15.68 -18.35
CA PHE A 420 -55.36 15.21 -17.50
C PHE A 420 -56.75 15.42 -18.13
N ALA A 421 -57.68 14.61 -17.66
CA ALA A 421 -59.12 14.76 -17.91
C ALA A 421 -59.81 14.50 -16.56
N LEU A 422 -60.31 15.52 -15.90
CA LEU A 422 -60.87 15.45 -14.54
C LEU A 422 -62.26 16.03 -14.46
N PRO A 423 -63.14 15.49 -13.58
CA PRO A 423 -64.37 16.16 -13.23
C PRO A 423 -64.08 17.54 -12.60
N TYR A 424 -64.96 18.50 -12.83
CA TYR A 424 -64.76 19.83 -12.29
C TYR A 424 -66.09 20.38 -11.67
N LYS A 425 -65.95 21.31 -10.76
CA LYS A 425 -67.03 22.04 -10.11
C LYS A 425 -66.79 23.52 -10.27
N ILE A 426 -67.85 24.23 -10.69
CA ILE A 426 -67.83 25.71 -10.75
C ILE A 426 -68.70 26.27 -9.65
N ARG A 427 -68.14 27.21 -8.92
CA ARG A 427 -68.87 28.11 -7.97
C ARG A 427 -68.78 29.52 -8.50
N ILE A 428 -69.90 30.21 -8.52
CA ILE A 428 -69.96 31.65 -8.87
C ILE A 428 -70.12 32.41 -7.55
N GLN A 429 -69.19 33.28 -7.27
CA GLN A 429 -69.19 34.10 -6.05
C GLN A 429 -69.96 35.41 -6.24
#